data_1fc3cb38f324d7587959a8332901769b
#
_entry.id   1fc3cb38f324d7587959a8332901769b
#
_cell.length_a   1.000
_cell.length_b   1.000
_cell.length_c   1.000
_cell.angle_alpha   90.00
_cell.angle_beta   90.00
_cell.angle_gamma   90.00
#
_symmetry.space_group_name_H-M   'P 1'
#
loop_
_entity.id
_entity.type
_entity.pdbx_description
1 polymer ?
#
loop_
_entity_poly.entity_id
_entity_poly.type
_entity_poly.pdbx_seq_one_letter_code
_entity_poly.pdbx_strand_id
1 'polypeptide(L)'
;MLSFYKMKHLFYILTVVFLACSYTLRAQDVQRFSERQLIGTARYVGMGGAMTAIGGDPSAVLDNPAGLGLYRRSEISLTLDETIDNTTQRSTTLNNAIPSSTRSRFAAPQVSVIWAWGNPTKQRGLIYSNLMLSVHRLANFNRDVMVEGKDLGLVSTICNITNDMGGVAEKYLQDKPWDNVEIGWLSILGYEAYLIDPIEDSQWQPAVQLTDGKLSVFESGTTDQYTLSWAGNISNQWYVGLNLNIPTLSYTKRTSHYETDRVNSAELRSLYHLSGLGVNGAIGLIYRPIRALRIGASFQTPTMMTLSVQTEGDMYSNIGGQKYDVLTPESGVISTEMVTPLRTSVSVAGQIGNEGLIALQYDYAHAGEMEDVHTLRLGAEAQVTRGLYLNAGYVYESSFMKEDPIWMLGYNEVRTDMDYRYTASTQYCSVGFGYRCDVIVAQLAYQYRWQTLHQYASECQFLPMEVDTRTHRIVATLAWRF
;
A
#
# COMPACT_ATOMS: atom_id res chain seq x y z
N MET A 1 1.48 0.75 45.75
CA MET A 1 2.87 0.51 45.29
C MET A 1 3.00 -0.74 44.40
N LEU A 2 2.36 -1.87 44.69
CA LEU A 2 2.44 -3.09 43.83
C LEU A 2 1.85 -2.93 42.42
N SER A 3 0.86 -2.08 42.22
CA SER A 3 0.22 -1.86 40.91
C SER A 3 1.12 -1.11 39.92
N PHE A 4 1.91 -0.15 40.40
CA PHE A 4 2.85 0.62 39.55
C PHE A 4 4.08 -0.22 39.12
N TYR A 5 4.51 -1.18 39.93
CA TYR A 5 5.59 -2.08 39.59
C TYR A 5 5.22 -3.09 38.52
N LYS A 6 4.00 -3.65 38.60
CA LYS A 6 3.47 -4.54 37.54
C LYS A 6 3.26 -3.83 36.21
N MET A 7 2.84 -2.57 36.23
CA MET A 7 2.65 -1.77 35.02
C MET A 7 3.98 -1.40 34.35
N LYS A 8 5.05 -1.13 35.11
CA LYS A 8 6.41 -0.94 34.58
C LYS A 8 6.95 -2.23 33.95
N HIS A 9 6.77 -3.38 34.59
CA HIS A 9 7.20 -4.65 34.00
C HIS A 9 6.42 -5.02 32.74
N LEU A 10 5.12 -4.74 32.67
CA LEU A 10 4.32 -4.93 31.48
C LEU A 10 4.78 -4.01 30.33
N PHE A 11 5.14 -2.77 30.68
CA PHE A 11 5.69 -1.81 29.71
C PHE A 11 7.08 -2.23 29.22
N TYR A 12 7.97 -2.73 30.09
CA TYR A 12 9.27 -3.28 29.73
C TYR A 12 9.15 -4.56 28.89
N ILE A 13 8.22 -5.46 29.22
CA ILE A 13 7.96 -6.68 28.43
C ILE A 13 7.41 -6.30 27.05
N LEU A 14 6.48 -5.36 26.97
CA LEU A 14 5.98 -4.82 25.70
C LEU A 14 7.10 -4.15 24.88
N THR A 15 8.00 -3.41 25.53
CA THR A 15 9.14 -2.73 24.86
C THR A 15 10.21 -3.73 24.40
N VAL A 16 10.46 -4.80 25.18
CA VAL A 16 11.42 -5.86 24.81
C VAL A 16 10.85 -6.77 23.72
N VAL A 17 9.55 -7.08 23.75
CA VAL A 17 8.87 -7.79 22.66
C VAL A 17 8.86 -6.93 21.37
N PHE A 18 8.80 -5.60 21.50
CA PHE A 18 8.91 -4.67 20.39
C PHE A 18 10.31 -4.63 19.75
N LEU A 19 11.36 -4.94 20.52
CA LEU A 19 12.76 -4.92 20.06
C LEU A 19 13.28 -6.28 19.57
N ALA A 20 12.55 -7.37 19.81
CA ALA A 20 13.03 -8.73 19.54
C ALA A 20 12.54 -9.34 18.22
N CYS A 21 11.70 -8.66 17.42
CA CYS A 21 11.17 -9.17 16.16
C CYS A 21 11.85 -8.49 14.97
N SER A 22 13.03 -8.95 14.61
CA SER A 22 13.78 -8.46 13.45
C SER A 22 13.97 -9.57 12.40
N TYR A 23 12.89 -10.13 11.86
CA TYR A 23 12.91 -10.68 10.51
C TYR A 23 12.18 -9.67 9.62
N THR A 24 12.95 -8.75 9.06
CA THR A 24 12.42 -7.64 8.29
C THR A 24 12.07 -8.11 6.89
N LEU A 25 10.80 -8.01 6.52
CA LEU A 25 10.41 -7.86 5.13
C LEU A 25 11.26 -6.75 4.49
N ARG A 26 11.55 -6.88 3.21
CA ARG A 26 12.28 -5.81 2.49
C ARG A 26 11.55 -4.49 2.64
N ALA A 27 12.29 -3.42 2.77
CA ALA A 27 11.74 -2.07 2.88
C ALA A 27 10.78 -1.74 1.73
N GLN A 28 11.03 -2.26 0.52
CA GLN A 28 10.13 -2.15 -0.64
C GLN A 28 8.74 -2.76 -0.38
N ASP A 29 8.66 -3.91 0.27
CA ASP A 29 7.39 -4.55 0.59
C ASP A 29 6.68 -3.83 1.73
N VAL A 30 7.43 -3.38 2.75
CA VAL A 30 6.86 -2.54 3.83
C VAL A 30 6.28 -1.26 3.25
N GLN A 31 6.98 -0.58 2.31
CA GLN A 31 6.46 0.57 1.59
C GLN A 31 5.15 0.22 0.87
N ARG A 32 5.19 -0.80 0.00
CA ARG A 32 4.05 -1.21 -0.84
C ARG A 32 2.81 -1.51 -0.02
N PHE A 33 2.95 -2.26 1.07
CA PHE A 33 1.82 -2.70 1.89
C PHE A 33 1.42 -1.68 2.95
N SER A 34 2.23 -0.65 3.19
CA SER A 34 1.90 0.49 4.04
C SER A 34 1.18 1.62 3.29
N GLU A 35 1.16 1.59 1.95
CA GLU A 35 0.48 2.58 1.13
C GLU A 35 -1.02 2.63 1.45
N ARG A 36 -1.56 3.84 1.60
CA ARG A 36 -3.00 4.09 1.73
C ARG A 36 -3.47 4.92 0.55
N GLN A 37 -4.26 4.30 -0.28
CA GLN A 37 -4.86 5.00 -1.41
C GLN A 37 -6.09 5.80 -0.94
N LEU A 38 -6.41 6.88 -1.67
CA LEU A 38 -7.63 7.65 -1.42
C LEU A 38 -8.86 6.86 -1.90
N ILE A 39 -9.32 5.93 -1.07
CA ILE A 39 -10.46 5.02 -1.31
C ILE A 39 -11.47 5.20 -0.19
N GLY A 40 -12.76 5.22 -0.51
CA GLY A 40 -13.83 5.37 0.47
C GLY A 40 -15.13 5.84 -0.14
N THR A 41 -15.98 6.46 0.67
CA THR A 41 -17.25 7.03 0.21
C THR A 41 -17.03 8.10 -0.85
N ALA A 42 -18.03 8.33 -1.69
CA ALA A 42 -17.94 9.35 -2.74
C ALA A 42 -17.69 10.76 -2.17
N ARG A 43 -18.24 11.08 -1.00
CA ARG A 43 -17.96 12.35 -0.32
C ARG A 43 -16.52 12.46 0.15
N TYR A 44 -16.01 11.39 0.78
CA TYR A 44 -14.63 11.34 1.26
C TYR A 44 -13.64 11.51 0.08
N VAL A 45 -13.85 10.75 -0.99
CA VAL A 45 -13.03 10.84 -2.20
C VAL A 45 -13.16 12.22 -2.85
N GLY A 46 -14.39 12.73 -3.02
CA GLY A 46 -14.65 14.04 -3.60
C GLY A 46 -14.03 15.23 -2.84
N MET A 47 -13.87 15.08 -1.52
CA MET A 47 -13.19 16.05 -0.63
C MET A 47 -11.66 15.83 -0.56
N GLY A 48 -11.08 14.97 -1.38
CA GLY A 48 -9.66 14.62 -1.29
C GLY A 48 -9.27 13.99 0.05
N GLY A 49 -10.22 13.39 0.80
CA GLY A 49 -9.97 12.84 2.12
C GLY A 49 -9.64 13.87 3.22
N ALA A 50 -9.78 15.18 2.97
CA ALA A 50 -9.48 16.25 3.94
C ALA A 50 -10.60 16.35 5.02
N MET A 51 -10.83 15.26 5.77
CA MET A 51 -12.01 15.13 6.62
C MET A 51 -11.71 14.88 8.10
N THR A 52 -10.45 14.91 8.53
CA THR A 52 -10.04 14.70 9.94
C THR A 52 -10.70 15.69 10.92
N ALA A 53 -10.91 16.95 10.53
CA ALA A 53 -11.64 17.94 11.35
C ALA A 53 -13.15 18.00 11.03
N ILE A 54 -13.55 17.49 9.85
CA ILE A 54 -14.95 17.57 9.40
C ILE A 54 -15.77 16.42 10.00
N GLY A 55 -15.33 15.17 9.82
CA GLY A 55 -16.05 13.95 10.24
C GLY A 55 -17.42 13.79 9.59
N GLY A 56 -18.29 12.97 10.21
CA GLY A 56 -19.64 12.71 9.72
C GLY A 56 -19.68 11.98 8.38
N ASP A 57 -18.71 11.09 8.18
CA ASP A 57 -18.57 10.20 7.03
C ASP A 57 -17.88 8.91 7.49
N PRO A 58 -18.35 7.70 7.09
CA PRO A 58 -17.77 6.45 7.58
C PRO A 58 -16.31 6.27 7.16
N SER A 59 -15.89 6.77 6.00
CA SER A 59 -14.50 6.69 5.58
C SER A 59 -13.60 7.66 6.36
N ALA A 60 -14.11 8.84 6.75
CA ALA A 60 -13.37 9.79 7.58
C ALA A 60 -13.06 9.25 8.98
N VAL A 61 -13.84 8.27 9.48
CA VAL A 61 -13.61 7.61 10.77
C VAL A 61 -12.32 6.80 10.77
N LEU A 62 -11.84 6.35 9.61
CA LEU A 62 -10.55 5.66 9.48
C LEU A 62 -9.37 6.60 9.78
N ASP A 63 -9.46 7.85 9.34
CA ASP A 63 -8.43 8.86 9.58
C ASP A 63 -8.56 9.45 10.99
N ASN A 64 -9.80 9.74 11.44
CA ASN A 64 -10.08 10.27 12.76
C ASN A 64 -11.36 9.67 13.36
N PRO A 65 -11.26 8.75 14.34
CA PRO A 65 -12.43 8.13 14.96
C PRO A 65 -13.38 9.12 15.64
N ALA A 66 -12.93 10.31 16.06
CA ALA A 66 -13.79 11.33 16.64
C ALA A 66 -14.86 11.83 15.65
N GLY A 67 -14.62 11.67 14.34
CA GLY A 67 -15.57 12.00 13.27
C GLY A 67 -16.90 11.22 13.38
N LEU A 68 -16.90 10.04 13.99
CA LEU A 68 -18.09 9.25 14.27
C LEU A 68 -19.02 9.96 15.27
N GLY A 69 -18.48 10.77 16.20
CA GLY A 69 -19.26 11.52 17.19
C GLY A 69 -20.19 12.60 16.61
N LEU A 70 -20.08 12.90 15.30
CA LEU A 70 -20.96 13.84 14.63
C LEU A 70 -22.28 13.23 14.15
N TYR A 71 -22.39 11.91 14.13
CA TYR A 71 -23.64 11.24 13.77
C TYR A 71 -24.72 11.45 14.84
N ARG A 72 -25.93 11.72 14.37
CA ARG A 72 -27.11 11.92 15.20
C ARG A 72 -28.23 10.94 14.88
N ARG A 73 -28.06 10.15 13.84
CA ARG A 73 -28.95 9.08 13.39
C ARG A 73 -28.10 7.86 13.03
N SER A 74 -28.66 6.71 13.19
CA SER A 74 -28.06 5.46 12.72
C SER A 74 -28.06 5.45 11.19
N GLU A 75 -27.06 4.79 10.61
CA GLU A 75 -26.84 4.80 9.14
C GLU A 75 -26.26 3.47 8.69
N ILE A 76 -26.71 2.97 7.55
CA ILE A 76 -26.08 1.88 6.81
C ILE A 76 -25.63 2.47 5.49
N SER A 77 -24.40 2.21 5.09
CA SER A 77 -23.87 2.72 3.82
C SER A 77 -23.12 1.64 3.04
N LEU A 78 -23.22 1.76 1.70
CA LEU A 78 -22.51 0.96 0.71
C LEU A 78 -21.89 1.87 -0.31
N THR A 79 -20.63 1.63 -0.64
CA THR A 79 -19.92 2.30 -1.74
C THR A 79 -19.50 1.30 -2.79
N LEU A 80 -19.72 1.66 -4.04
CA LEU A 80 -19.27 0.96 -5.24
C LEU A 80 -18.32 1.85 -6.01
N ASP A 81 -17.29 1.28 -6.62
CA ASP A 81 -16.37 2.02 -7.49
C ASP A 81 -16.04 1.26 -8.77
N GLU A 82 -15.79 2.05 -9.82
CA GLU A 82 -15.17 1.61 -11.06
C GLU A 82 -13.83 2.32 -11.21
N THR A 83 -12.76 1.55 -11.36
CA THR A 83 -11.40 2.06 -11.49
C THR A 83 -10.82 1.66 -12.84
N ILE A 84 -10.31 2.64 -13.60
CA ILE A 84 -9.63 2.46 -14.89
C ILE A 84 -8.19 2.95 -14.72
N ASP A 85 -7.24 2.02 -14.76
CA ASP A 85 -5.81 2.28 -14.68
C ASP A 85 -5.20 2.28 -16.08
N ASN A 86 -4.54 3.38 -16.45
CA ASN A 86 -3.77 3.53 -17.67
C ASN A 86 -2.29 3.64 -17.28
N THR A 87 -1.49 2.67 -17.67
CA THR A 87 -0.04 2.67 -17.40
C THR A 87 0.72 2.93 -18.70
N THR A 88 1.56 3.98 -18.69
CA THR A 88 2.45 4.34 -19.80
C THR A 88 3.88 4.25 -19.31
N GLN A 89 4.74 3.61 -20.10
CA GLN A 89 6.15 3.45 -19.74
C GLN A 89 7.01 4.36 -20.61
N ARG A 90 8.00 4.98 -20.01
CA ARG A 90 9.04 5.75 -20.69
C ARG A 90 10.39 5.15 -20.34
N SER A 91 11.08 4.62 -21.32
CA SER A 91 12.48 4.23 -21.13
C SER A 91 13.37 5.44 -21.32
N THR A 92 14.28 5.70 -20.37
CA THR A 92 15.31 6.75 -20.51
C THR A 92 16.40 6.36 -21.50
N THR A 93 16.55 5.07 -21.79
CA THR A 93 17.57 4.51 -22.70
C THR A 93 17.07 4.20 -24.12
N LEU A 94 15.76 4.09 -24.30
CA LEU A 94 15.14 3.78 -25.58
C LEU A 94 14.11 4.85 -25.93
N ASN A 95 14.30 5.56 -27.06
CA ASN A 95 13.36 6.58 -27.56
C ASN A 95 11.96 6.02 -27.97
N ASN A 96 11.62 4.80 -27.62
CA ASN A 96 10.37 4.15 -27.99
C ASN A 96 9.44 4.09 -26.78
N ALA A 97 8.27 4.70 -26.92
CA ALA A 97 7.17 4.50 -25.98
C ALA A 97 6.71 3.04 -26.06
N ILE A 98 6.79 2.33 -24.94
CA ILE A 98 6.33 0.94 -24.84
C ILE A 98 4.81 0.91 -24.62
N PRO A 99 4.09 -0.14 -25.05
CA PRO A 99 2.64 -0.15 -25.08
C PRO A 99 2.03 0.18 -23.72
N SER A 100 1.05 1.11 -23.74
CA SER A 100 0.23 1.41 -22.60
C SER A 100 -0.74 0.25 -22.31
N SER A 101 -0.82 -0.22 -21.08
CA SER A 101 -1.87 -1.13 -20.64
C SER A 101 -3.03 -0.36 -20.03
N THR A 102 -4.25 -0.77 -20.37
CA THR A 102 -5.49 -0.25 -19.76
C THR A 102 -6.21 -1.38 -19.06
N ARG A 103 -6.54 -1.18 -17.78
CA ARG A 103 -7.27 -2.16 -16.99
C ARG A 103 -8.44 -1.50 -16.26
N SER A 104 -9.63 -2.10 -16.39
CA SER A 104 -10.85 -1.67 -15.72
C SER A 104 -11.24 -2.68 -14.64
N ARG A 105 -11.82 -2.17 -13.54
CA ARG A 105 -12.25 -3.00 -12.42
C ARG A 105 -13.36 -2.36 -11.62
N PHE A 106 -14.40 -3.17 -11.37
CA PHE A 106 -15.50 -2.84 -10.49
C PHE A 106 -15.30 -3.47 -9.10
N ALA A 107 -15.59 -2.72 -8.02
CA ALA A 107 -15.47 -3.20 -6.65
C ALA A 107 -16.49 -2.54 -5.69
N ALA A 108 -16.62 -3.14 -4.50
CA ALA A 108 -17.34 -2.57 -3.36
C ALA A 108 -16.32 -2.26 -2.24
N PRO A 109 -15.67 -1.08 -2.27
CA PRO A 109 -14.56 -0.79 -1.36
C PRO A 109 -14.99 -0.44 0.06
N GLN A 110 -16.29 -0.19 0.33
CA GLN A 110 -16.72 0.20 1.66
C GLN A 110 -18.15 -0.26 1.95
N VAL A 111 -18.33 -0.84 3.15
CA VAL A 111 -19.61 -1.11 3.78
C VAL A 111 -19.52 -0.70 5.24
N SER A 112 -20.52 0.01 5.76
CA SER A 112 -20.56 0.35 7.19
C SER A 112 -21.96 0.34 7.77
N VAL A 113 -22.01 0.06 9.07
CA VAL A 113 -23.21 0.19 9.91
C VAL A 113 -22.85 1.05 11.10
N ILE A 114 -23.62 2.11 11.32
CA ILE A 114 -23.45 3.07 12.40
C ILE A 114 -24.69 3.07 13.26
N TRP A 115 -24.48 2.92 14.57
CA TRP A 115 -25.51 3.10 15.58
C TRP A 115 -25.24 4.39 16.32
N ALA A 116 -26.24 5.27 16.39
CA ALA A 116 -26.15 6.54 17.07
C ALA A 116 -27.18 6.60 18.20
N TRP A 117 -26.70 6.72 19.45
CA TRP A 117 -27.51 6.86 20.61
C TRP A 117 -27.25 8.21 21.27
N GLY A 118 -28.29 8.95 21.61
CA GLY A 118 -28.09 10.23 22.25
C GLY A 118 -29.40 10.91 22.67
N ASN A 119 -29.24 11.98 23.41
CA ASN A 119 -30.35 12.83 23.81
C ASN A 119 -30.19 14.23 23.20
N PRO A 120 -30.94 14.56 22.13
CA PRO A 120 -30.82 15.84 21.43
C PRO A 120 -31.19 17.07 22.28
N THR A 121 -31.93 16.88 23.38
CA THR A 121 -32.31 17.97 24.30
C THR A 121 -31.20 18.30 25.31
N LYS A 122 -30.22 17.41 25.48
CA LYS A 122 -29.09 17.60 26.39
C LYS A 122 -28.07 18.57 25.79
N GLN A 123 -27.72 19.60 26.54
CA GLN A 123 -26.77 20.64 26.05
C GLN A 123 -25.33 20.49 26.59
N ARG A 124 -25.14 19.75 27.70
CA ARG A 124 -23.85 19.60 28.37
C ARG A 124 -23.52 18.13 28.67
N GLY A 125 -22.23 17.82 28.74
CA GLY A 125 -21.73 16.47 28.99
C GLY A 125 -21.84 15.60 27.74
N LEU A 126 -21.84 14.28 27.89
CA LEU A 126 -21.97 13.33 26.78
C LEU A 126 -23.41 13.41 26.23
N ILE A 127 -23.53 13.89 24.98
CA ILE A 127 -24.81 14.10 24.27
C ILE A 127 -25.13 12.91 23.38
N TYR A 128 -24.14 12.43 22.60
CA TYR A 128 -24.22 11.24 21.74
C TYR A 128 -23.08 10.29 22.05
N SER A 129 -23.36 9.01 21.95
CA SER A 129 -22.40 7.90 21.97
C SER A 129 -22.70 7.03 20.77
N ASN A 130 -21.74 6.88 19.89
CA ASN A 130 -21.92 6.22 18.61
C ASN A 130 -20.96 5.04 18.48
N LEU A 131 -21.42 3.99 17.80
CA LEU A 131 -20.65 2.80 17.47
C LEU A 131 -20.69 2.58 15.95
N MET A 132 -19.61 2.10 15.36
CA MET A 132 -19.54 1.72 13.94
C MET A 132 -18.85 0.37 13.79
N LEU A 133 -19.40 -0.44 12.92
CA LEU A 133 -18.71 -1.57 12.30
C LEU A 133 -18.57 -1.29 10.81
N SER A 134 -17.39 -1.51 10.27
CA SER A 134 -17.16 -1.25 8.85
C SER A 134 -16.06 -2.15 8.27
N VAL A 135 -16.18 -2.33 6.96
CA VAL A 135 -15.12 -2.90 6.11
C VAL A 135 -14.74 -1.85 5.07
N HIS A 136 -13.44 -1.54 4.99
CA HIS A 136 -12.90 -0.57 4.04
C HIS A 136 -11.69 -1.14 3.31
N ARG A 137 -11.60 -0.88 2.01
CA ARG A 137 -10.41 -1.10 1.23
C ARG A 137 -9.40 0.03 1.48
N LEU A 138 -8.18 -0.31 1.90
CA LEU A 138 -7.10 0.66 2.12
C LEU A 138 -6.23 0.83 0.88
N ALA A 139 -5.96 -0.26 0.16
CA ALA A 139 -5.13 -0.26 -1.03
C ALA A 139 -5.55 -1.36 -2.01
N ASN A 140 -5.19 -1.15 -3.26
CA ASN A 140 -5.39 -2.05 -4.36
C ASN A 140 -4.10 -2.14 -5.16
N PHE A 141 -3.60 -3.36 -5.32
CA PHE A 141 -2.29 -3.64 -5.92
C PHE A 141 -2.35 -4.08 -7.38
N ASN A 142 -3.54 -4.10 -7.99
CA ASN A 142 -3.65 -4.58 -9.36
C ASN A 142 -2.91 -3.67 -10.33
N ARG A 143 -1.90 -4.23 -10.99
CA ARG A 143 -1.02 -3.54 -11.93
C ARG A 143 -0.45 -4.52 -12.94
N ASP A 144 -0.38 -4.09 -14.20
CA ASP A 144 0.32 -4.79 -15.27
C ASP A 144 1.37 -3.85 -15.85
N VAL A 145 2.62 -4.28 -15.85
CA VAL A 145 3.74 -3.54 -16.42
C VAL A 145 4.51 -4.47 -17.35
N MET A 146 4.81 -3.98 -18.53
CA MET A 146 5.67 -4.65 -19.49
C MET A 146 6.79 -3.70 -19.90
N VAL A 147 8.02 -4.14 -19.74
CA VAL A 147 9.22 -3.40 -20.08
C VAL A 147 9.98 -4.17 -21.12
N GLU A 148 10.39 -3.52 -22.21
CA GLU A 148 11.29 -4.07 -23.20
C GLU A 148 12.54 -3.17 -23.29
N GLY A 149 13.71 -3.75 -23.36
CA GLY A 149 14.97 -3.00 -23.34
C GLY A 149 16.18 -3.84 -23.68
N LYS A 150 17.34 -3.18 -23.66
CA LYS A 150 18.63 -3.85 -23.76
C LYS A 150 19.26 -3.96 -22.38
N ASP A 151 20.02 -5.04 -22.19
CA ASP A 151 20.84 -5.26 -21.00
C ASP A 151 20.00 -5.09 -19.70
N LEU A 152 18.85 -5.79 -19.63
CA LEU A 152 17.99 -5.75 -18.43
C LEU A 152 18.66 -6.43 -17.22
N GLY A 153 19.70 -7.25 -17.42
CA GLY A 153 20.63 -7.70 -16.40
C GLY A 153 20.20 -8.96 -15.66
N LEU A 154 19.44 -9.86 -16.27
CA LEU A 154 19.03 -11.14 -15.67
C LEU A 154 20.25 -11.95 -15.22
N VAL A 155 21.13 -12.29 -16.18
CA VAL A 155 22.30 -13.14 -15.89
C VAL A 155 23.32 -12.44 -15.00
N SER A 156 23.54 -11.14 -15.24
CA SER A 156 24.48 -10.34 -14.45
C SER A 156 24.03 -10.22 -12.98
N THR A 157 22.74 -10.07 -12.73
CA THR A 157 22.20 -10.02 -11.36
C THR A 157 22.34 -11.36 -10.66
N ILE A 158 22.02 -12.47 -11.33
CA ILE A 158 22.21 -13.81 -10.75
C ILE A 158 23.69 -14.03 -10.40
N CYS A 159 24.60 -13.63 -11.28
CA CYS A 159 26.03 -13.73 -11.04
C CYS A 159 26.48 -12.87 -9.84
N ASN A 160 26.02 -11.62 -9.75
CA ASN A 160 26.35 -10.73 -8.62
C ASN A 160 25.84 -11.28 -7.29
N ILE A 161 24.60 -11.74 -7.24
CA ILE A 161 24.02 -12.37 -6.04
C ILE A 161 24.83 -13.61 -5.62
N THR A 162 25.25 -14.42 -6.59
CA THR A 162 26.06 -15.63 -6.31
C THR A 162 27.46 -15.28 -5.81
N ASN A 163 28.01 -14.12 -6.19
CA ASN A 163 29.30 -13.62 -5.73
C ASN A 163 29.24 -12.81 -4.43
N ASP A 164 28.04 -12.47 -3.96
CA ASP A 164 27.88 -11.67 -2.74
C ASP A 164 28.45 -12.38 -1.50
N MET A 165 28.87 -11.59 -0.50
CA MET A 165 29.41 -12.08 0.78
C MET A 165 30.58 -13.08 0.66
N GLY A 166 31.33 -13.03 -0.44
CA GLY A 166 32.50 -13.91 -0.67
C GLY A 166 32.23 -15.09 -1.60
N GLY A 167 31.02 -15.16 -2.14
CA GLY A 167 30.61 -16.09 -3.17
C GLY A 167 30.16 -17.47 -2.64
N VAL A 168 29.34 -18.13 -3.43
CA VAL A 168 28.87 -19.49 -3.16
C VAL A 168 29.87 -20.50 -3.77
N ALA A 169 30.44 -21.38 -2.94
CA ALA A 169 31.37 -22.40 -3.44
C ALA A 169 30.64 -23.41 -4.34
N GLU A 170 31.25 -23.77 -5.48
CA GLU A 170 30.64 -24.63 -6.50
C GLU A 170 30.13 -25.97 -5.95
N LYS A 171 30.86 -26.59 -5.02
CA LYS A 171 30.45 -27.83 -4.38
C LYS A 171 29.06 -27.80 -3.75
N TYR A 172 28.62 -26.62 -3.27
CA TYR A 172 27.31 -26.46 -2.64
C TYR A 172 26.20 -26.34 -3.69
N LEU A 173 26.52 -25.95 -4.92
CA LEU A 173 25.57 -25.92 -6.03
C LEU A 173 25.47 -27.28 -6.73
N GLN A 174 26.47 -28.17 -6.57
CA GLN A 174 26.49 -29.52 -7.17
C GLN A 174 25.81 -30.59 -6.34
N ASP A 175 25.91 -30.52 -4.99
CA ASP A 175 25.41 -31.57 -4.09
C ASP A 175 24.17 -31.10 -3.33
N LYS A 176 23.00 -31.53 -3.82
CA LYS A 176 21.68 -31.27 -3.22
C LYS A 176 21.48 -29.77 -2.81
N PRO A 177 21.65 -28.84 -3.74
CA PRO A 177 21.66 -27.42 -3.41
C PRO A 177 20.34 -26.94 -2.75
N TRP A 178 19.21 -27.55 -3.09
CA TRP A 178 17.90 -27.21 -2.55
C TRP A 178 17.72 -27.56 -1.06
N ASP A 179 18.55 -28.45 -0.51
CA ASP A 179 18.54 -28.81 0.91
C ASP A 179 19.33 -27.80 1.77
N ASN A 180 20.09 -26.90 1.16
CA ASN A 180 20.94 -25.92 1.84
C ASN A 180 20.25 -24.56 1.97
N VAL A 181 19.79 -24.23 3.17
CA VAL A 181 19.09 -22.97 3.46
C VAL A 181 19.98 -21.72 3.40
N GLU A 182 21.30 -21.90 3.29
CA GLU A 182 22.26 -20.79 3.18
C GLU A 182 22.48 -20.33 1.73
N ILE A 183 21.88 -21.04 0.74
CA ILE A 183 22.03 -20.72 -0.67
C ILE A 183 20.72 -20.17 -1.23
N GLY A 184 20.77 -19.01 -1.85
CA GLY A 184 19.63 -18.40 -2.52
C GLY A 184 19.20 -19.17 -3.78
N TRP A 185 17.92 -19.26 -3.99
CA TRP A 185 17.34 -20.01 -5.11
C TRP A 185 17.77 -19.47 -6.48
N LEU A 186 18.03 -18.15 -6.61
CA LEU A 186 18.53 -17.58 -7.87
C LEU A 186 19.91 -18.09 -8.25
N SER A 187 20.81 -18.34 -7.28
CA SER A 187 22.13 -18.92 -7.52
C SER A 187 22.02 -20.36 -8.03
N ILE A 188 21.13 -21.17 -7.44
CA ILE A 188 20.88 -22.54 -7.85
C ILE A 188 20.29 -22.59 -9.26
N LEU A 189 19.23 -21.76 -9.50
CA LEU A 189 18.59 -21.66 -10.80
C LEU A 189 19.58 -21.24 -11.90
N GLY A 190 20.46 -20.26 -11.60
CA GLY A 190 21.46 -19.79 -12.55
C GLY A 190 22.51 -20.83 -12.89
N TYR A 191 22.97 -21.59 -11.90
CA TYR A 191 23.95 -22.66 -12.08
C TYR A 191 23.35 -23.86 -12.85
N GLU A 192 22.23 -24.39 -12.42
CA GLU A 192 21.57 -25.53 -13.06
C GLU A 192 21.06 -25.21 -14.47
N ALA A 193 20.76 -23.93 -14.76
CA ALA A 193 20.37 -23.45 -16.10
C ALA A 193 21.55 -23.07 -17.01
N TYR A 194 22.80 -23.28 -16.57
CA TYR A 194 24.02 -22.94 -17.30
C TYR A 194 24.12 -21.45 -17.69
N LEU A 195 23.69 -20.56 -16.81
CA LEU A 195 23.76 -19.10 -17.03
C LEU A 195 25.01 -18.48 -16.39
N ILE A 196 25.60 -19.14 -15.39
CA ILE A 196 26.81 -18.70 -14.70
C ILE A 196 27.85 -19.82 -14.68
N ASP A 197 29.12 -19.43 -14.86
CA ASP A 197 30.27 -20.33 -14.84
C ASP A 197 31.21 -19.98 -13.69
N PRO A 198 31.84 -20.98 -13.01
CA PRO A 198 32.85 -20.71 -12.01
C PRO A 198 34.14 -20.19 -12.66
N ILE A 199 34.75 -19.16 -12.06
CA ILE A 199 36.12 -18.70 -12.39
C ILE A 199 37.11 -19.38 -11.43
N GLU A 200 36.78 -19.34 -10.16
CA GLU A 200 37.50 -19.95 -9.04
C GLU A 200 36.47 -20.55 -8.06
N ASP A 201 36.91 -21.19 -6.98
CA ASP A 201 36.08 -21.98 -6.07
C ASP A 201 34.77 -21.27 -5.60
N SER A 202 34.77 -19.94 -5.50
CA SER A 202 33.60 -19.18 -5.02
C SER A 202 33.35 -17.91 -5.87
N GLN A 203 33.95 -17.82 -7.03
CA GLN A 203 33.80 -16.66 -7.92
C GLN A 203 33.14 -17.07 -9.24
N TRP A 204 32.17 -16.30 -9.67
CA TRP A 204 31.29 -16.60 -10.78
C TRP A 204 31.32 -15.51 -11.83
N GLN A 205 31.17 -15.90 -13.09
CA GLN A 205 31.00 -15.01 -14.24
C GLN A 205 29.76 -15.41 -15.06
N PRO A 206 29.17 -14.47 -15.81
CA PRO A 206 28.15 -14.82 -16.78
C PRO A 206 28.67 -15.81 -17.82
N ALA A 207 28.00 -16.95 -18.00
CA ALA A 207 28.31 -17.92 -19.05
C ALA A 207 27.91 -17.41 -20.44
N VAL A 208 26.91 -16.54 -20.49
CA VAL A 208 26.37 -15.92 -21.71
C VAL A 208 26.07 -14.45 -21.47
N GLN A 209 26.18 -13.65 -22.51
CA GLN A 209 25.81 -12.24 -22.50
C GLN A 209 24.55 -12.05 -23.36
N LEU A 210 23.41 -11.85 -22.67
CA LEU A 210 22.12 -11.60 -23.31
C LEU A 210 21.90 -10.09 -23.42
N THR A 211 21.42 -9.60 -24.57
CA THR A 211 21.41 -8.16 -24.87
C THR A 211 20.01 -7.58 -25.01
N ASP A 212 19.06 -8.35 -25.49
CA ASP A 212 17.69 -7.90 -25.69
C ASP A 212 16.78 -8.56 -24.66
N GLY A 213 16.00 -7.77 -23.93
CA GLY A 213 15.22 -8.28 -22.81
C GLY A 213 13.80 -7.75 -22.75
N LYS A 214 12.98 -8.50 -22.03
CA LYS A 214 11.59 -8.18 -21.72
C LYS A 214 11.27 -8.60 -20.30
N LEU A 215 10.80 -7.65 -19.49
CA LEU A 215 10.26 -7.88 -18.17
C LEU A 215 8.75 -7.66 -18.19
N SER A 216 7.98 -8.64 -17.74
CA SER A 216 6.55 -8.54 -17.51
C SER A 216 6.27 -8.71 -16.03
N VAL A 217 5.56 -7.76 -15.44
CA VAL A 217 5.17 -7.78 -14.02
C VAL A 217 3.66 -7.67 -13.92
N PHE A 218 3.06 -8.69 -13.33
CA PHE A 218 1.64 -8.75 -13.03
C PHE A 218 1.43 -8.79 -11.52
N GLU A 219 0.74 -7.76 -10.99
CA GLU A 219 0.41 -7.68 -9.58
C GLU A 219 -1.10 -7.68 -9.38
N SER A 220 -1.55 -8.34 -8.33
CA SER A 220 -2.95 -8.37 -7.92
C SER A 220 -3.08 -8.50 -6.42
N GLY A 221 -4.19 -8.01 -5.87
CA GLY A 221 -4.47 -8.12 -4.46
C GLY A 221 -4.99 -6.84 -3.83
N THR A 222 -5.27 -6.90 -2.54
CA THR A 222 -5.86 -5.81 -1.77
C THR A 222 -5.43 -5.83 -0.32
N THR A 223 -5.48 -4.66 0.31
CA THR A 223 -5.52 -4.52 1.77
C THR A 223 -6.92 -4.05 2.14
N ASP A 224 -7.66 -4.89 2.86
CA ASP A 224 -8.99 -4.57 3.38
C ASP A 224 -8.92 -4.47 4.91
N GLN A 225 -9.63 -3.52 5.53
CA GLN A 225 -9.59 -3.28 6.97
C GLN A 225 -10.98 -3.42 7.58
N TYR A 226 -11.09 -4.26 8.59
CA TYR A 226 -12.24 -4.37 9.47
C TYR A 226 -12.04 -3.40 10.64
N THR A 227 -13.04 -2.55 10.90
CA THR A 227 -12.91 -1.52 11.93
C THR A 227 -14.10 -1.55 12.87
N LEU A 228 -13.81 -1.61 14.17
CA LEU A 228 -14.75 -1.33 15.26
C LEU A 228 -14.41 0.05 15.81
N SER A 229 -15.36 0.97 15.75
CA SER A 229 -15.18 2.36 16.22
C SER A 229 -16.19 2.73 17.28
N TRP A 230 -15.73 3.49 18.24
CA TRP A 230 -16.59 4.19 19.21
C TRP A 230 -16.24 5.68 19.24
N ALA A 231 -17.25 6.54 19.35
CA ALA A 231 -17.02 7.96 19.59
C ALA A 231 -18.12 8.60 20.44
N GLY A 232 -17.72 9.62 21.21
CA GLY A 232 -18.56 10.44 22.03
C GLY A 232 -18.60 11.90 21.58
N ASN A 233 -19.80 12.50 21.64
CA ASN A 233 -20.00 13.94 21.46
C ASN A 233 -20.24 14.58 22.83
N ILE A 234 -19.33 15.46 23.24
CA ILE A 234 -19.36 16.16 24.52
C ILE A 234 -19.68 17.62 24.27
N SER A 235 -20.87 18.04 24.71
CA SER A 235 -21.35 19.43 24.68
C SER A 235 -21.35 20.08 23.28
N ASN A 236 -21.38 19.29 22.19
CA ASN A 236 -21.20 19.75 20.78
C ASN A 236 -19.93 20.57 20.52
N GLN A 237 -18.96 20.51 21.41
CA GLN A 237 -17.66 21.20 21.30
C GLN A 237 -16.50 20.21 21.16
N TRP A 238 -16.54 19.12 21.92
CA TRP A 238 -15.50 18.10 21.92
C TRP A 238 -16.07 16.79 21.40
N TYR A 239 -15.35 16.18 20.48
CA TYR A 239 -15.63 14.86 19.97
C TYR A 239 -14.39 14.02 20.18
N VAL A 240 -14.53 12.87 20.79
CA VAL A 240 -13.46 11.93 21.09
C VAL A 240 -13.80 10.58 20.50
N GLY A 241 -12.84 9.85 20.01
CA GLY A 241 -13.10 8.54 19.39
C GLY A 241 -11.93 7.60 19.50
N LEU A 242 -12.23 6.31 19.35
CA LEU A 242 -11.31 5.18 19.37
C LEU A 242 -11.66 4.23 18.24
N ASN A 243 -10.63 3.68 17.57
CA ASN A 243 -10.76 2.58 16.62
C ASN A 243 -9.94 1.39 17.09
N LEU A 244 -10.49 0.21 16.88
CA LEU A 244 -9.76 -1.05 16.80
C LEU A 244 -9.83 -1.51 15.33
N ASN A 245 -8.70 -1.68 14.69
CA ASN A 245 -8.59 -2.02 13.29
C ASN A 245 -7.91 -3.37 13.11
N ILE A 246 -8.45 -4.18 12.20
CA ILE A 246 -7.90 -5.48 11.81
C ILE A 246 -7.74 -5.44 10.28
N PRO A 247 -6.60 -4.96 9.75
CA PRO A 247 -6.30 -5.04 8.33
C PRO A 247 -5.94 -6.47 7.93
N THR A 248 -6.38 -6.86 6.74
CA THR A 248 -6.04 -8.12 6.07
C THR A 248 -5.34 -7.79 4.75
N LEU A 249 -4.30 -8.51 4.43
CA LEU A 249 -3.52 -8.37 3.21
C LEU A 249 -3.61 -9.65 2.39
N SER A 250 -3.85 -9.51 1.10
CA SER A 250 -3.69 -10.56 0.10
C SER A 250 -3.01 -9.95 -1.13
N TYR A 251 -1.88 -10.49 -1.52
CA TYR A 251 -1.08 -9.97 -2.61
C TYR A 251 -0.44 -11.11 -3.40
N THR A 252 -0.49 -11.02 -4.71
CA THR A 252 0.18 -11.95 -5.63
C THR A 252 0.91 -11.15 -6.70
N LYS A 253 2.17 -11.48 -6.89
CA LYS A 253 3.02 -10.95 -7.96
C LYS A 253 3.53 -12.09 -8.82
N ARG A 254 3.40 -11.95 -10.12
CA ARG A 254 4.01 -12.82 -11.13
C ARG A 254 4.93 -11.99 -12.00
N THR A 255 6.14 -12.48 -12.19
CA THR A 255 7.11 -11.86 -13.10
C THR A 255 7.56 -12.86 -14.14
N SER A 256 7.85 -12.36 -15.35
CA SER A 256 8.57 -13.09 -16.39
C SER A 256 9.66 -12.15 -16.89
N HIS A 257 10.90 -12.52 -16.65
CA HIS A 257 12.09 -11.82 -17.11
C HIS A 257 12.76 -12.66 -18.21
N TYR A 258 12.65 -12.23 -19.45
CA TYR A 258 13.19 -12.89 -20.62
C TYR A 258 14.32 -12.08 -21.22
N GLU A 259 15.45 -12.72 -21.53
CA GLU A 259 16.57 -12.12 -22.27
C GLU A 259 17.08 -13.05 -23.38
N THR A 260 17.63 -12.46 -24.45
CA THR A 260 18.18 -13.20 -25.60
C THR A 260 19.28 -12.43 -26.32
N ASP A 261 20.17 -13.16 -27.04
CA ASP A 261 21.25 -12.60 -27.89
C ASP A 261 21.21 -13.07 -29.34
N ARG A 262 20.12 -13.62 -29.84
CA ARG A 262 19.89 -14.28 -31.13
C ARG A 262 20.18 -15.80 -31.13
N VAL A 263 21.11 -16.28 -30.32
CA VAL A 263 21.50 -17.71 -30.22
C VAL A 263 21.04 -18.32 -28.92
N ASN A 264 21.29 -17.58 -27.84
CA ASN A 264 20.97 -17.98 -26.49
C ASN A 264 19.76 -17.21 -25.96
N SER A 265 19.06 -17.80 -25.04
CA SER A 265 17.97 -17.14 -24.31
C SER A 265 17.81 -17.69 -22.91
N ALA A 266 17.31 -16.85 -22.02
CA ALA A 266 16.92 -17.24 -20.68
C ALA A 266 15.57 -16.56 -20.31
N GLU A 267 14.73 -17.28 -19.56
CA GLU A 267 13.47 -16.77 -19.00
C GLU A 267 13.37 -17.22 -17.56
N LEU A 268 13.31 -16.26 -16.64
CA LEU A 268 12.97 -16.47 -15.23
C LEU A 268 11.50 -16.11 -15.02
N ARG A 269 10.70 -17.08 -14.62
CA ARG A 269 9.33 -16.87 -14.15
C ARG A 269 9.30 -16.97 -12.65
N SER A 270 8.69 -16.01 -11.98
CA SER A 270 8.61 -16.02 -10.52
C SER A 270 7.19 -15.76 -10.06
N LEU A 271 6.79 -16.48 -9.02
CA LEU A 271 5.57 -16.26 -8.26
C LEU A 271 5.93 -15.83 -6.84
N TYR A 272 5.34 -14.74 -6.38
CA TYR A 272 5.39 -14.30 -5.00
C TYR A 272 3.96 -14.07 -4.50
N HIS A 273 3.53 -14.86 -3.53
CA HIS A 273 2.23 -14.74 -2.89
C HIS A 273 2.40 -14.42 -1.42
N LEU A 274 1.67 -13.41 -0.96
CA LEU A 274 1.70 -12.92 0.41
C LEU A 274 0.27 -12.77 0.93
N SER A 275 -0.01 -13.31 2.10
CA SER A 275 -1.30 -13.12 2.76
C SER A 275 -1.13 -13.06 4.27
N GLY A 276 -2.01 -12.31 4.93
CA GLY A 276 -1.97 -12.21 6.38
C GLY A 276 -2.95 -11.21 6.96
N LEU A 277 -2.84 -11.04 8.25
CA LEU A 277 -3.67 -10.11 9.02
C LEU A 277 -2.83 -9.37 10.06
N GLY A 278 -3.32 -8.19 10.44
CA GLY A 278 -2.67 -7.37 11.46
C GLY A 278 -3.67 -6.75 12.42
N VAL A 279 -3.16 -6.00 13.38
CA VAL A 279 -3.94 -5.25 14.35
C VAL A 279 -3.30 -3.89 14.61
N ASN A 280 -4.12 -2.86 14.74
CA ASN A 280 -3.72 -1.54 15.22
C ASN A 280 -4.88 -0.83 15.91
N GLY A 281 -4.56 0.23 16.64
CA GLY A 281 -5.53 1.11 17.28
C GLY A 281 -5.37 2.55 16.82
N ALA A 282 -6.46 3.33 16.87
CA ALA A 282 -6.39 4.76 16.65
C ALA A 282 -7.22 5.52 17.69
N ILE A 283 -6.75 6.72 18.00
CA ILE A 283 -7.45 7.69 18.85
C ILE A 283 -7.65 8.98 18.07
N GLY A 284 -8.73 9.67 18.35
CA GLY A 284 -9.04 10.91 17.66
C GLY A 284 -9.74 11.94 18.51
N LEU A 285 -9.55 13.19 18.13
CA LEU A 285 -10.12 14.37 18.75
C LEU A 285 -10.60 15.34 17.69
N ILE A 286 -11.81 15.91 17.87
CA ILE A 286 -12.25 17.10 17.14
C ILE A 286 -12.69 18.13 18.18
N TYR A 287 -12.15 19.34 18.07
CA TYR A 287 -12.52 20.49 18.88
C TYR A 287 -13.22 21.54 18.03
N ARG A 288 -14.38 21.99 18.46
CA ARG A 288 -15.19 23.00 17.82
C ARG A 288 -15.34 24.23 18.73
N PRO A 289 -14.37 25.18 18.72
CA PRO A 289 -14.41 26.36 19.58
C PRO A 289 -15.60 27.27 19.27
N ILE A 290 -15.91 27.41 17.98
CA ILE A 290 -17.05 28.18 17.49
C ILE A 290 -17.77 27.39 16.39
N ARG A 291 -18.98 27.81 16.00
CA ARG A 291 -19.74 27.11 14.96
C ARG A 291 -19.00 27.01 13.61
N ALA A 292 -18.23 28.06 13.29
CA ALA A 292 -17.55 28.20 12.01
C ALA A 292 -16.19 27.47 11.95
N LEU A 293 -15.59 27.03 13.07
CA LEU A 293 -14.24 26.50 13.10
C LEU A 293 -14.19 25.12 13.79
N ARG A 294 -13.50 24.17 13.18
CA ARG A 294 -13.17 22.87 13.75
C ARG A 294 -11.69 22.57 13.60
N ILE A 295 -11.10 21.99 14.60
CA ILE A 295 -9.72 21.51 14.61
C ILE A 295 -9.77 20.02 14.91
N GLY A 296 -9.14 19.21 14.11
CA GLY A 296 -9.07 17.76 14.26
C GLY A 296 -7.65 17.29 14.42
N ALA A 297 -7.44 16.28 15.25
CA ALA A 297 -6.19 15.56 15.39
C ALA A 297 -6.48 14.08 15.62
N SER A 298 -5.62 13.23 15.07
CA SER A 298 -5.66 11.80 15.29
C SER A 298 -4.29 11.18 15.33
N PHE A 299 -4.20 10.04 16.00
CA PHE A 299 -3.01 9.23 16.12
C PHE A 299 -3.40 7.76 15.91
N GLN A 300 -2.68 7.06 15.05
CA GLN A 300 -2.83 5.63 14.82
C GLN A 300 -1.50 4.93 15.11
N THR A 301 -1.56 3.87 15.91
CA THR A 301 -0.40 3.03 16.20
C THR A 301 0.10 2.33 14.93
N PRO A 302 1.37 1.91 14.88
CA PRO A 302 1.83 0.95 13.89
C PRO A 302 0.90 -0.27 13.84
N THR A 303 0.77 -0.87 12.65
CA THR A 303 0.08 -2.16 12.50
C THR A 303 1.11 -3.27 12.61
N MET A 304 0.90 -4.18 13.55
CA MET A 304 1.64 -5.43 13.62
C MET A 304 0.90 -6.45 12.75
N MET A 305 1.56 -6.98 11.74
CA MET A 305 1.01 -7.96 10.80
C MET A 305 1.81 -9.25 10.84
N THR A 306 1.12 -10.37 10.92
CA THR A 306 1.69 -11.70 10.69
C THR A 306 1.33 -12.11 9.26
N LEU A 307 2.33 -12.47 8.48
CA LEU A 307 2.24 -12.72 7.05
C LEU A 307 2.73 -14.13 6.73
N SER A 308 2.05 -14.77 5.79
CA SER A 308 2.43 -16.03 5.18
C SER A 308 2.94 -15.75 3.76
N VAL A 309 4.15 -16.18 3.46
CA VAL A 309 4.84 -15.99 2.18
C VAL A 309 4.96 -17.34 1.48
N GLN A 310 4.64 -17.37 0.20
CA GLN A 310 4.90 -18.47 -0.72
C GLN A 310 5.62 -17.91 -1.95
N THR A 311 6.69 -18.56 -2.36
CA THR A 311 7.47 -18.19 -3.55
C THR A 311 7.79 -19.39 -4.39
N GLU A 312 7.84 -19.19 -5.71
CA GLU A 312 8.20 -20.17 -6.70
C GLU A 312 9.03 -19.49 -7.78
N GLY A 313 9.92 -20.23 -8.42
CA GLY A 313 10.73 -19.72 -9.52
C GLY A 313 11.04 -20.83 -10.52
N ASP A 314 10.86 -20.54 -11.81
CA ASP A 314 11.15 -21.43 -12.91
C ASP A 314 12.14 -20.76 -13.83
N MET A 315 13.26 -21.42 -14.13
CA MET A 315 14.27 -20.93 -15.05
C MET A 315 14.30 -21.78 -16.31
N TYR A 316 14.05 -21.16 -17.44
CA TYR A 316 14.17 -21.76 -18.77
C TYR A 316 15.37 -21.14 -19.48
N SER A 317 16.29 -21.95 -19.98
CA SER A 317 17.39 -21.46 -20.79
C SER A 317 17.59 -22.28 -22.06
N ASN A 318 18.16 -21.63 -23.08
CA ASN A 318 18.63 -22.27 -24.31
C ASN A 318 20.04 -21.76 -24.57
N ILE A 319 21.04 -22.57 -24.29
CA ILE A 319 22.44 -22.22 -24.36
C ILE A 319 23.13 -23.10 -25.37
N GLY A 320 23.65 -22.50 -26.45
CA GLY A 320 24.31 -23.23 -27.54
C GLY A 320 23.40 -24.25 -28.25
N GLY A 321 22.06 -24.05 -28.19
CA GLY A 321 21.06 -24.93 -28.79
C GLY A 321 20.58 -26.05 -27.84
N GLN A 322 21.13 -26.15 -26.62
CA GLN A 322 20.62 -27.04 -25.58
C GLN A 322 19.66 -26.31 -24.68
N LYS A 323 18.55 -26.97 -24.34
CA LYS A 323 17.49 -26.43 -23.51
C LYS A 323 17.54 -27.01 -22.10
N TYR A 324 17.41 -26.13 -21.13
CA TYR A 324 17.35 -26.49 -19.72
C TYR A 324 16.07 -25.94 -19.12
N ASP A 325 15.48 -26.69 -18.21
CA ASP A 325 14.23 -26.37 -17.50
C ASP A 325 14.44 -26.73 -16.04
N VAL A 326 14.57 -25.71 -15.20
CA VAL A 326 14.90 -25.82 -13.78
C VAL A 326 13.78 -25.21 -12.95
N LEU A 327 13.17 -26.03 -12.13
CA LEU A 327 12.05 -25.63 -11.28
C LEU A 327 12.50 -25.62 -9.81
N THR A 328 12.09 -24.58 -9.08
CA THR A 328 12.26 -24.61 -7.61
C THR A 328 11.37 -25.68 -7.00
N PRO A 329 11.77 -26.27 -5.86
CA PRO A 329 10.87 -27.11 -5.09
C PRO A 329 9.67 -26.28 -4.62
N GLU A 330 8.54 -26.93 -4.36
CA GLU A 330 7.40 -26.26 -3.73
C GLU A 330 7.86 -25.61 -2.43
N SER A 331 7.79 -24.27 -2.37
CA SER A 331 8.10 -23.58 -1.12
C SER A 331 7.03 -23.88 -0.09
N GLY A 332 7.45 -24.34 1.07
CA GLY A 332 6.58 -24.33 2.23
C GLY A 332 6.12 -22.90 2.53
N VAL A 333 5.05 -22.76 3.29
CA VAL A 333 4.59 -21.44 3.76
C VAL A 333 5.58 -20.90 4.79
N ILE A 334 6.25 -19.81 4.48
CA ILE A 334 7.15 -19.10 5.39
C ILE A 334 6.34 -18.07 6.15
N SER A 335 6.40 -18.10 7.49
CA SER A 335 5.78 -17.06 8.32
C SER A 335 6.77 -15.93 8.55
N THR A 336 6.34 -14.70 8.36
CA THR A 336 7.12 -13.48 8.62
C THR A 336 6.25 -12.41 9.28
N GLU A 337 6.90 -11.41 9.84
CA GLU A 337 6.22 -10.29 10.49
C GLU A 337 6.53 -8.99 9.77
N MET A 338 5.56 -8.08 9.76
CA MET A 338 5.68 -6.74 9.22
C MET A 338 5.07 -5.72 10.18
N VAL A 339 5.76 -4.60 10.34
CA VAL A 339 5.26 -3.45 11.10
C VAL A 339 5.09 -2.27 10.15
N THR A 340 3.86 -1.76 10.03
CA THR A 340 3.61 -0.56 9.20
C THR A 340 3.92 0.72 9.97
N PRO A 341 4.16 1.87 9.28
CA PRO A 341 4.38 3.15 9.91
C PRO A 341 3.28 3.57 10.90
N LEU A 342 3.68 4.26 11.98
CA LEU A 342 2.73 5.02 12.79
C LEU A 342 2.19 6.19 11.95
N ARG A 343 0.95 6.63 12.22
CA ARG A 343 0.34 7.75 11.49
C ARG A 343 -0.25 8.78 12.43
N THR A 344 -0.05 10.05 12.08
CA THR A 344 -0.68 11.19 12.75
C THR A 344 -1.31 12.10 11.72
N SER A 345 -2.46 12.66 12.06
CA SER A 345 -3.16 13.62 11.19
C SER A 345 -3.59 14.84 12.00
N VAL A 346 -3.40 16.01 11.42
CA VAL A 346 -3.92 17.27 11.93
C VAL A 346 -4.69 18.00 10.84
N SER A 347 -5.79 18.64 11.19
CA SER A 347 -6.65 19.30 10.22
C SER A 347 -7.36 20.50 10.82
N VAL A 348 -7.61 21.49 9.98
CA VAL A 348 -8.46 22.65 10.29
C VAL A 348 -9.56 22.73 9.24
N ALA A 349 -10.79 22.92 9.67
CA ALA A 349 -11.93 23.09 8.79
C ALA A 349 -12.72 24.36 9.17
N GLY A 350 -13.01 25.18 8.16
CA GLY A 350 -13.74 26.43 8.28
C GLY A 350 -15.07 26.38 7.53
N GLN A 351 -16.14 26.85 8.14
CA GLN A 351 -17.44 27.07 7.48
C GLN A 351 -17.48 28.47 6.88
N ILE A 352 -17.80 28.56 5.59
CA ILE A 352 -17.93 29.82 4.84
C ILE A 352 -19.40 30.07 4.61
N GLY A 353 -19.93 31.09 5.28
CA GLY A 353 -21.39 31.33 5.29
C GLY A 353 -22.15 30.15 5.90
N ASN A 354 -23.35 29.91 5.41
CA ASN A 354 -24.18 28.76 5.83
C ASN A 354 -24.01 27.54 4.90
N GLU A 355 -23.37 27.69 3.77
CA GLU A 355 -23.44 26.75 2.64
C GLU A 355 -22.06 26.20 2.24
N GLY A 356 -20.96 26.84 2.64
CA GLY A 356 -19.59 26.46 2.27
C GLY A 356 -18.81 25.83 3.43
N LEU A 357 -17.92 24.89 3.10
CA LEU A 357 -16.97 24.28 4.00
C LEU A 357 -15.64 24.09 3.28
N ILE A 358 -14.53 24.48 3.92
CA ILE A 358 -13.16 24.25 3.42
C ILE A 358 -12.37 23.57 4.52
N ALA A 359 -11.52 22.63 4.14
CA ALA A 359 -10.61 21.94 5.06
C ALA A 359 -9.20 21.84 4.48
N LEU A 360 -8.22 22.00 5.37
CA LEU A 360 -6.81 21.71 5.15
C LEU A 360 -6.40 20.61 6.14
N GLN A 361 -5.73 19.57 5.66
CA GLN A 361 -5.26 18.48 6.46
C GLN A 361 -3.82 18.13 6.10
N TYR A 362 -3.03 17.82 7.10
CA TYR A 362 -1.68 17.32 6.99
C TYR A 362 -1.59 15.98 7.71
N ASP A 363 -1.12 14.96 6.97
CA ASP A 363 -0.87 13.63 7.51
C ASP A 363 0.63 13.36 7.48
N TYR A 364 1.10 12.72 8.54
CA TYR A 364 2.48 12.31 8.74
C TYR A 364 2.52 10.82 9.04
N ALA A 365 3.33 10.07 8.32
CA ALA A 365 3.60 8.66 8.59
C ALA A 365 5.09 8.45 8.83
N HIS A 366 5.44 7.98 10.03
CA HIS A 366 6.81 7.70 10.43
C HIS A 366 7.18 6.25 10.11
N ALA A 367 8.12 6.07 9.21
CA ALA A 367 8.45 4.78 8.60
C ALA A 367 9.75 4.13 9.15
N GLY A 368 10.29 4.61 10.27
CA GLY A 368 11.48 4.04 10.90
C GLY A 368 12.74 4.30 10.08
N GLU A 369 13.31 3.25 9.45
CA GLU A 369 14.53 3.37 8.64
C GLU A 369 14.28 3.94 7.23
N MET A 370 13.03 3.99 6.78
CA MET A 370 12.63 4.61 5.51
C MET A 370 12.37 6.11 5.70
N GLU A 371 12.16 6.84 4.60
CA GLU A 371 11.73 8.24 4.67
C GLU A 371 10.30 8.37 5.19
N ASP A 372 10.08 9.42 5.96
CA ASP A 372 8.76 9.76 6.47
C ASP A 372 7.88 10.27 5.34
N VAL A 373 6.60 9.87 5.34
CA VAL A 373 5.64 10.31 4.34
C VAL A 373 4.85 11.49 4.81
N HIS A 374 4.81 12.50 3.98
CA HIS A 374 4.07 13.73 4.18
C HIS A 374 2.91 13.81 3.18
N THR A 375 1.68 13.91 3.67
CA THR A 375 0.51 14.07 2.80
C THR A 375 -0.21 15.38 3.12
N LEU A 376 -0.42 16.22 2.10
CA LEU A 376 -1.19 17.44 2.18
C LEU A 376 -2.53 17.24 1.46
N ARG A 377 -3.64 17.53 2.14
CA ARG A 377 -4.98 17.39 1.58
C ARG A 377 -5.76 18.70 1.69
N LEU A 378 -6.40 19.07 0.59
CA LEU A 378 -7.32 20.22 0.52
C LEU A 378 -8.69 19.69 0.11
N GLY A 379 -9.74 20.15 0.78
CA GLY A 379 -11.12 19.80 0.46
C GLY A 379 -12.06 20.97 0.61
N ALA A 380 -13.01 21.07 -0.31
CA ALA A 380 -14.09 22.05 -0.25
C ALA A 380 -15.44 21.39 -0.55
N GLU A 381 -16.48 21.77 0.17
CA GLU A 381 -17.87 21.33 -0.04
C GLU A 381 -18.77 22.56 -0.03
N ALA A 382 -19.70 22.67 -0.97
CA ALA A 382 -20.69 23.73 -1.04
C ALA A 382 -22.08 23.16 -1.22
N GLN A 383 -23.04 23.66 -0.45
CA GLN A 383 -24.45 23.40 -0.65
C GLN A 383 -25.00 24.32 -1.71
N VAL A 384 -25.38 23.78 -2.88
CA VAL A 384 -25.88 24.57 -4.02
C VAL A 384 -27.37 24.86 -3.88
N THR A 385 -28.11 23.86 -3.45
CA THR A 385 -29.54 23.97 -3.14
C THR A 385 -29.85 23.09 -1.93
N ARG A 386 -31.08 23.17 -1.43
CA ARG A 386 -31.50 22.31 -0.32
C ARG A 386 -31.32 20.82 -0.66
N GLY A 387 -30.41 20.18 0.07
CA GLY A 387 -30.09 18.75 -0.09
C GLY A 387 -29.02 18.45 -1.16
N LEU A 388 -28.68 19.36 -2.07
CA LEU A 388 -27.67 19.15 -3.10
C LEU A 388 -26.32 19.79 -2.69
N TYR A 389 -25.24 19.00 -2.73
CA TYR A 389 -23.89 19.39 -2.37
C TYR A 389 -22.93 19.10 -3.51
N LEU A 390 -22.01 20.03 -3.75
CA LEU A 390 -20.84 19.84 -4.60
C LEU A 390 -19.60 19.80 -3.73
N ASN A 391 -18.62 18.98 -4.09
CA ASN A 391 -17.34 18.94 -3.43
C ASN A 391 -16.18 18.83 -4.43
N ALA A 392 -15.02 19.29 -3.99
CA ALA A 392 -13.75 19.21 -4.73
C ALA A 392 -12.60 18.96 -3.75
N GLY A 393 -11.59 18.24 -4.21
CA GLY A 393 -10.44 17.90 -3.39
C GLY A 393 -9.15 17.77 -4.20
N TYR A 394 -8.03 18.04 -3.50
CA TYR A 394 -6.68 17.83 -4.01
C TYR A 394 -5.82 17.18 -2.93
N VAL A 395 -4.95 16.26 -3.35
CA VAL A 395 -4.00 15.57 -2.47
C VAL A 395 -2.63 15.54 -3.12
N TYR A 396 -1.62 15.80 -2.32
CA TYR A 396 -0.22 15.54 -2.63
C TYR A 396 0.36 14.64 -1.55
N GLU A 397 1.00 13.54 -1.96
CA GLU A 397 1.67 12.58 -1.08
C GLU A 397 3.11 12.39 -1.54
N SER A 398 4.07 12.57 -0.61
CA SER A 398 5.50 12.34 -0.85
C SER A 398 5.83 10.84 -0.92
N SER A 399 7.04 10.51 -1.34
CA SER A 399 7.54 9.13 -1.34
C SER A 399 7.95 8.67 0.07
N PHE A 400 7.91 7.35 0.29
CA PHE A 400 8.56 6.67 1.41
C PHE A 400 10.06 6.41 1.19
N MET A 401 10.58 6.64 -0.01
CA MET A 401 11.93 6.18 -0.39
C MET A 401 12.79 7.33 -0.87
N LYS A 402 14.08 7.26 -0.52
CA LYS A 402 15.13 8.10 -1.10
C LYS A 402 15.31 7.78 -2.56
N GLU A 403 15.86 8.74 -3.33
CA GLU A 403 16.00 8.66 -4.79
C GLU A 403 16.88 7.51 -5.30
N ASP A 404 17.57 6.77 -4.43
CA ASP A 404 18.52 5.71 -4.82
C ASP A 404 18.37 4.42 -3.98
N PRO A 405 17.28 3.67 -4.12
CA PRO A 405 17.17 2.38 -3.46
C PRO A 405 17.76 1.27 -4.31
N ILE A 406 19.03 0.98 -4.17
CA ILE A 406 19.59 -0.30 -4.62
C ILE A 406 19.31 -1.32 -3.53
N TRP A 407 18.34 -2.20 -3.76
CA TRP A 407 17.94 -3.26 -2.83
C TRP A 407 18.43 -4.59 -3.37
N MET A 408 19.54 -5.07 -2.86
CA MET A 408 20.04 -6.39 -3.23
C MET A 408 19.16 -7.49 -2.66
N LEU A 409 18.84 -8.49 -3.49
CA LEU A 409 18.41 -9.79 -3.00
C LEU A 409 19.56 -10.37 -2.17
N GLY A 410 19.29 -10.80 -0.94
CA GLY A 410 20.30 -11.49 -0.15
C GLY A 410 20.72 -12.78 -0.86
N TYR A 411 21.98 -13.14 -0.78
CA TYR A 411 22.56 -14.33 -1.40
C TYR A 411 21.89 -15.64 -0.96
N ASN A 412 21.20 -15.63 0.17
CA ASN A 412 20.53 -16.79 0.77
C ASN A 412 19.00 -16.73 0.69
N GLU A 413 18.43 -15.88 -0.17
CA GLU A 413 16.99 -15.74 -0.24
C GLU A 413 16.34 -16.76 -1.17
N VAL A 414 15.19 -17.30 -0.74
CA VAL A 414 14.34 -18.18 -1.54
C VAL A 414 13.50 -17.40 -2.57
N ARG A 415 13.45 -16.08 -2.45
CA ARG A 415 12.72 -15.20 -3.36
C ARG A 415 13.46 -15.04 -4.67
N THR A 416 12.73 -15.16 -5.80
CA THR A 416 13.30 -15.19 -7.16
C THR A 416 12.91 -13.99 -8.02
N ASP A 417 11.95 -13.16 -7.59
CA ASP A 417 11.50 -12.02 -8.36
C ASP A 417 12.49 -10.84 -8.28
N MET A 418 12.98 -10.37 -9.42
CA MET A 418 14.05 -9.37 -9.54
C MET A 418 13.57 -7.97 -9.91
N ASP A 419 12.27 -7.70 -9.93
CA ASP A 419 11.77 -6.36 -10.21
C ASP A 419 11.83 -5.46 -8.97
N TYR A 420 12.41 -4.28 -9.13
CA TYR A 420 12.54 -3.27 -8.08
C TYR A 420 11.80 -2.02 -8.51
N ARG A 421 11.03 -1.44 -7.60
CA ARG A 421 10.32 -0.19 -7.87
C ARG A 421 10.19 0.69 -6.63
N TYR A 422 10.13 1.99 -6.86
CA TYR A 422 9.66 2.94 -5.87
C TYR A 422 8.71 3.97 -6.47
N THR A 423 7.83 4.49 -5.65
CA THR A 423 6.92 5.58 -5.99
C THR A 423 7.59 6.91 -5.69
N ALA A 424 7.73 7.79 -6.68
CA ALA A 424 8.34 9.10 -6.48
C ALA A 424 7.36 10.06 -5.77
N SER A 425 6.13 10.18 -6.26
CA SER A 425 5.06 10.94 -5.61
C SER A 425 3.70 10.51 -6.14
N THR A 426 2.66 10.78 -5.37
CA THR A 426 1.28 10.52 -5.80
C THR A 426 0.44 11.76 -5.60
N GLN A 427 -0.36 12.10 -6.60
CA GLN A 427 -1.27 13.24 -6.54
C GLN A 427 -2.67 12.82 -6.97
N TYR A 428 -3.67 13.49 -6.39
CA TYR A 428 -5.07 13.24 -6.71
C TYR A 428 -5.81 14.57 -6.90
N CYS A 429 -6.67 14.62 -7.92
CA CYS A 429 -7.72 15.63 -8.05
C CYS A 429 -9.07 14.94 -8.06
N SER A 430 -10.03 15.47 -7.34
CA SER A 430 -11.36 14.88 -7.23
C SER A 430 -12.45 15.94 -7.23
N VAL A 431 -13.59 15.56 -7.78
CA VAL A 431 -14.84 16.32 -7.75
C VAL A 431 -15.98 15.37 -7.46
N GLY A 432 -17.04 15.88 -6.81
CA GLY A 432 -18.19 15.04 -6.53
C GLY A 432 -19.44 15.87 -6.29
N PHE A 433 -20.57 15.20 -6.34
CA PHE A 433 -21.84 15.74 -5.95
C PHE A 433 -22.62 14.75 -5.09
N GLY A 434 -23.49 15.27 -4.24
CA GLY A 434 -24.29 14.43 -3.37
C GLY A 434 -25.66 15.03 -3.10
N TYR A 435 -26.65 14.18 -3.00
CA TYR A 435 -27.98 14.54 -2.55
C TYR A 435 -28.25 13.91 -1.18
N ARG A 436 -28.67 14.75 -0.24
CA ARG A 436 -28.99 14.33 1.14
C ARG A 436 -30.41 14.74 1.47
N CYS A 437 -31.24 13.76 1.78
CA CYS A 437 -32.51 13.98 2.44
C CYS A 437 -32.50 13.36 3.84
N ASP A 438 -33.63 13.40 4.54
CA ASP A 438 -33.71 12.92 5.92
C ASP A 438 -33.38 11.43 6.06
N VAL A 439 -33.68 10.62 5.06
CA VAL A 439 -33.59 9.15 5.10
C VAL A 439 -32.50 8.61 4.19
N ILE A 440 -32.26 9.24 3.04
CA ILE A 440 -31.35 8.73 2.02
C ILE A 440 -30.24 9.75 1.75
N VAL A 441 -29.04 9.24 1.58
CA VAL A 441 -27.88 9.97 1.06
C VAL A 441 -27.38 9.24 -0.18
N ALA A 442 -27.36 9.91 -1.32
CA ALA A 442 -26.83 9.40 -2.58
C ALA A 442 -25.72 10.33 -3.07
N GLN A 443 -24.56 9.78 -3.39
CA GLN A 443 -23.38 10.57 -3.73
C GLN A 443 -22.63 9.91 -4.88
N LEU A 444 -22.02 10.74 -5.74
CA LEU A 444 -21.14 10.34 -6.82
C LEU A 444 -19.89 11.21 -6.81
N ALA A 445 -18.74 10.60 -7.05
CA ALA A 445 -17.48 11.33 -7.20
C ALA A 445 -16.65 10.77 -8.35
N TYR A 446 -15.87 11.64 -8.96
CA TYR A 446 -14.84 11.30 -9.89
C TYR A 446 -13.49 11.69 -9.31
N GLN A 447 -12.50 10.80 -9.41
CA GLN A 447 -11.13 10.98 -8.97
C GLN A 447 -10.19 10.72 -10.15
N TYR A 448 -9.23 11.59 -10.28
CA TYR A 448 -8.07 11.41 -11.15
C TYR A 448 -6.81 11.34 -10.30
N ARG A 449 -6.06 10.22 -10.40
CA ARG A 449 -4.76 10.02 -9.76
C ARG A 449 -3.68 10.00 -10.83
N TRP A 450 -2.58 10.68 -10.57
CA TRP A 450 -1.35 10.48 -11.32
C TRP A 450 -0.21 10.15 -10.36
N GLN A 451 0.57 9.16 -10.78
CA GLN A 451 1.65 8.60 -10.00
C GLN A 451 2.80 8.27 -10.93
N THR A 452 4.01 8.70 -10.57
CA THR A 452 5.24 8.32 -11.26
C THR A 452 5.98 7.28 -10.41
N LEU A 453 6.31 6.18 -11.04
CA LEU A 453 7.06 5.07 -10.48
C LEU A 453 8.39 4.97 -11.20
N HIS A 454 9.44 4.67 -10.46
CA HIS A 454 10.74 4.28 -11.00
C HIS A 454 10.85 2.76 -10.88
N GLN A 455 11.04 2.10 -12.02
CA GLN A 455 11.11 0.64 -12.13
C GLN A 455 12.50 0.24 -12.60
N TYR A 456 13.10 -0.74 -11.92
CA TYR A 456 14.33 -1.41 -12.32
C TYR A 456 14.02 -2.87 -12.62
N ALA A 457 14.53 -3.39 -13.73
CA ALA A 457 14.37 -4.80 -14.09
C ALA A 457 15.34 -5.70 -13.30
N SER A 458 16.44 -5.11 -12.81
CA SER A 458 17.48 -5.82 -12.07
C SER A 458 18.34 -4.84 -11.27
N GLU A 459 19.19 -5.35 -10.38
CA GLU A 459 20.17 -4.56 -9.63
C GLU A 459 21.29 -4.01 -10.49
N CYS A 460 21.58 -4.66 -11.62
CA CYS A 460 22.60 -4.22 -12.57
C CYS A 460 22.14 -3.06 -13.46
N GLN A 461 20.90 -2.67 -13.38
CA GLN A 461 20.37 -1.56 -14.15
C GLN A 461 20.60 -0.23 -13.42
N PHE A 462 21.49 0.61 -13.95
CA PHE A 462 21.87 1.90 -13.35
C PHE A 462 20.80 2.99 -13.47
N LEU A 463 19.93 2.94 -14.49
CA LEU A 463 18.91 3.95 -14.72
C LEU A 463 17.52 3.35 -14.61
N PRO A 464 16.64 3.96 -13.81
CA PRO A 464 15.27 3.52 -13.71
C PRO A 464 14.50 3.75 -15.01
N MET A 465 13.51 2.92 -15.22
CA MET A 465 12.47 3.19 -16.21
C MET A 465 11.34 3.95 -15.50
N GLU A 466 10.96 5.09 -16.06
CA GLU A 466 9.81 5.84 -15.57
C GLU A 466 8.52 5.18 -16.02
N VAL A 467 7.65 4.87 -15.07
CA VAL A 467 6.32 4.30 -15.30
C VAL A 467 5.27 5.29 -14.79
N ASP A 468 4.62 5.97 -15.71
CA ASP A 468 3.51 6.86 -15.39
C ASP A 468 2.20 6.08 -15.31
N THR A 469 1.55 6.10 -14.15
CA THR A 469 0.23 5.52 -13.96
C THR A 469 -0.80 6.63 -13.79
N ARG A 470 -1.84 6.59 -14.62
CA ARG A 470 -3.00 7.49 -14.56
C ARG A 470 -4.24 6.68 -14.27
N THR A 471 -4.85 6.94 -13.11
CA THR A 471 -6.05 6.23 -12.66
C THR A 471 -7.25 7.14 -12.71
N HIS A 472 -8.30 6.69 -13.36
CA HIS A 472 -9.62 7.28 -13.33
C HIS A 472 -10.52 6.41 -12.45
N ARG A 473 -11.15 7.01 -11.44
CA ARG A 473 -12.07 6.30 -10.55
C ARG A 473 -13.39 7.03 -10.47
N ILE A 474 -14.48 6.28 -10.64
CA ILE A 474 -15.86 6.74 -10.41
C ILE A 474 -16.36 6.03 -9.17
N VAL A 475 -16.85 6.78 -8.20
CA VAL A 475 -17.29 6.27 -6.89
C VAL A 475 -18.73 6.65 -6.66
N ALA A 476 -19.57 5.68 -6.32
CA ALA A 476 -20.98 5.89 -5.97
C ALA A 476 -21.24 5.37 -4.55
N THR A 477 -21.86 6.20 -3.70
CA THR A 477 -22.23 5.84 -2.33
C THR A 477 -23.72 6.02 -2.13
N LEU A 478 -24.35 5.00 -1.55
CA LEU A 478 -25.73 5.04 -1.07
C LEU A 478 -25.72 4.78 0.44
N ALA A 479 -26.42 5.65 1.19
CA ALA A 479 -26.62 5.43 2.62
C ALA A 479 -28.09 5.64 3.01
N TRP A 480 -28.52 4.81 3.95
CA TRP A 480 -29.85 4.85 4.53
C TRP A 480 -29.76 5.21 6.03
N ARG A 481 -30.52 6.24 6.44
CA ARG A 481 -30.58 6.77 7.80
C ARG A 481 -31.89 6.44 8.48
N PHE A 482 -31.79 6.01 9.73
CA PHE A 482 -32.97 5.61 10.52
C PHE A 482 -32.84 6.00 11.99
#